data_215e808864290001b614f483a90f4f93
#
_entry.id   215e808864290001b614f483a90f4f93
#
_cell.length_a   1.000
_cell.length_b   1.000
_cell.length_c   1.000
_cell.angle_alpha   90.00
_cell.angle_beta   90.00
_cell.angle_gamma   90.00
#
_symmetry.space_group_name_H-M   'P 1'
#
loop_
_entity.id
_entity.type
_entity.pdbx_description
1 polymer ?
#
loop_
_entity_poly.entity_id
_entity_poly.type
_entity_poly.pdbx_seq_one_letter_code
_entity_poly.pdbx_strand_id
1 'polypeptide(L)'
;EISATKKGPKLRKKTKTKINEKEKTAAGSRLINEPLQDATKIANRFAKRKGFSFRGDETSTEFNKERATRIAKAYEAMANDPNNPEVEAAYQALIDETLEQYQEILKDGYVVEIDNEDAYNNSQEMIEDVRENKRLKIFATEAGFGDEQITDEQRKRNPLLQDSGLKDVNGKTLLVNDVFRFVHDFFGHAKEGNSFGPKGEE
;
A
#
# COMPACT_ATOMS: atom_id res chain seq x y z
N GLU A 1 -15.91 1.91 39.79
CA GLU A 1 -16.52 1.61 38.46
C GLU A 1 -16.31 2.79 37.54
N ILE A 2 -15.31 2.73 36.67
CA ILE A 2 -15.08 3.75 35.64
C ILE A 2 -15.39 3.07 34.30
N SER A 3 -16.57 3.35 33.79
CA SER A 3 -17.01 2.95 32.45
C SER A 3 -16.26 3.78 31.41
N ALA A 4 -15.22 3.20 30.82
CA ALA A 4 -14.54 3.79 29.68
C ALA A 4 -15.30 3.42 28.40
N THR A 5 -16.13 4.32 27.91
CA THR A 5 -16.72 4.24 26.58
C THR A 5 -15.61 4.42 25.55
N LYS A 6 -15.18 3.33 24.94
CA LYS A 6 -14.31 3.31 23.74
C LYS A 6 -15.06 3.97 22.58
N LYS A 7 -14.86 5.26 22.36
CA LYS A 7 -15.16 5.87 21.05
C LYS A 7 -14.04 5.44 20.10
N GLY A 8 -14.34 4.53 19.21
CA GLY A 8 -13.46 4.21 18.08
C GLY A 8 -13.18 5.47 17.23
N PRO A 9 -12.09 5.48 16.46
CA PRO A 9 -11.75 6.62 15.63
C PRO A 9 -12.95 6.94 14.72
N LYS A 10 -13.38 8.20 14.72
CA LYS A 10 -14.42 8.69 13.81
C LYS A 10 -13.84 8.54 12.39
N LEU A 11 -14.37 7.61 11.61
CA LEU A 11 -14.11 7.56 10.17
C LEU A 11 -14.38 8.97 9.62
N ARG A 12 -13.33 9.61 9.13
CA ARG A 12 -13.39 10.87 8.40
C ARG A 12 -14.43 10.68 7.30
N LYS A 13 -15.41 11.56 7.18
CA LYS A 13 -16.28 11.58 5.99
C LYS A 13 -15.37 11.72 4.80
N LYS A 14 -15.21 10.63 4.03
CA LYS A 14 -14.50 10.65 2.76
C LYS A 14 -15.04 11.82 1.97
N THR A 15 -14.22 12.81 1.71
CA THR A 15 -14.47 13.76 0.63
C THR A 15 -14.78 12.87 -0.57
N LYS A 16 -15.95 13.01 -1.18
CA LYS A 16 -16.34 12.19 -2.33
C LYS A 16 -15.33 12.49 -3.44
N THR A 17 -14.25 11.75 -3.48
CA THR A 17 -13.35 11.73 -4.63
C THR A 17 -14.24 11.47 -5.83
N LYS A 18 -14.20 12.35 -6.82
CA LYS A 18 -14.92 12.14 -8.06
C LYS A 18 -14.27 10.95 -8.76
N ILE A 19 -14.74 9.75 -8.46
CA ILE A 19 -14.34 8.56 -9.19
C ILE A 19 -14.62 8.82 -10.66
N ASN A 20 -13.59 8.71 -11.50
CA ASN A 20 -13.70 8.87 -12.94
C ASN A 20 -14.83 7.97 -13.46
N GLU A 21 -15.61 8.45 -14.42
CA GLU A 21 -16.69 7.66 -15.02
C GLU A 21 -16.19 6.32 -15.59
N LYS A 22 -14.95 6.30 -16.09
CA LYS A 22 -14.28 5.08 -16.58
C LYS A 22 -14.06 4.05 -15.46
N GLU A 23 -13.71 4.47 -14.25
CA GLU A 23 -13.62 3.56 -13.09
C GLU A 23 -15.00 3.13 -12.58
N LYS A 24 -16.02 3.99 -12.65
CA LYS A 24 -17.40 3.61 -12.32
C LYS A 24 -17.95 2.52 -13.25
N THR A 25 -17.69 2.64 -14.55
CA THR A 25 -18.10 1.64 -15.55
C THR A 25 -17.28 0.37 -15.48
N ALA A 26 -16.02 0.46 -15.03
CA ALA A 26 -15.09 -0.64 -14.84
C ALA A 26 -15.11 -1.24 -13.42
N ALA A 27 -16.08 -0.87 -12.57
CA ALA A 27 -16.17 -1.36 -11.19
C ALA A 27 -16.19 -2.91 -11.04
N GLY A 28 -16.37 -3.61 -12.14
CA GLY A 28 -16.24 -5.05 -12.26
C GLY A 28 -14.95 -5.55 -12.89
N SER A 29 -14.08 -4.67 -13.36
CA SER A 29 -12.82 -5.02 -14.02
C SER A 29 -11.62 -4.72 -13.12
N ARG A 30 -10.69 -5.66 -13.05
CA ARG A 30 -9.42 -5.49 -12.36
C ARG A 30 -8.45 -4.65 -13.19
N LEU A 31 -8.31 -4.98 -14.46
CA LEU A 31 -7.42 -4.32 -15.41
C LEU A 31 -8.18 -3.23 -16.16
N ILE A 32 -7.80 -1.98 -15.97
CA ILE A 32 -8.39 -0.83 -16.66
C ILE A 32 -7.37 0.07 -17.34
N ASN A 33 -6.07 -0.16 -17.08
CA ASN A 33 -4.97 0.65 -17.59
C ASN A 33 -3.93 -0.21 -18.28
N GLU A 34 -3.08 0.43 -19.08
CA GLU A 34 -1.92 -0.22 -19.67
C GLU A 34 -0.83 -0.43 -18.60
N PRO A 35 -0.38 -1.69 -18.37
CA PRO A 35 0.68 -1.99 -17.43
C PRO A 35 1.99 -1.26 -17.71
N LEU A 36 2.73 -0.91 -16.66
CA LEU A 36 4.06 -0.31 -16.77
C LEU A 36 5.11 -1.39 -16.95
N GLN A 37 5.58 -1.57 -18.19
CA GLN A 37 6.54 -2.64 -18.55
C GLN A 37 7.87 -2.56 -17.79
N ASP A 38 8.34 -1.37 -17.45
CA ASP A 38 9.58 -1.22 -16.69
C ASP A 38 9.41 -1.74 -15.25
N ALA A 39 8.25 -1.58 -14.64
CA ALA A 39 7.96 -2.15 -13.33
C ALA A 39 8.01 -3.70 -13.36
N THR A 40 7.55 -4.31 -14.44
CA THR A 40 7.68 -5.76 -14.65
C THR A 40 9.15 -6.20 -14.73
N LYS A 41 10.00 -5.44 -15.41
CA LYS A 41 11.45 -5.75 -15.49
C LYS A 41 12.11 -5.66 -14.09
N ILE A 42 11.74 -4.64 -13.31
CA ILE A 42 12.24 -4.43 -11.95
C ILE A 42 11.79 -5.60 -11.05
N ALA A 43 10.51 -5.98 -11.10
CA ALA A 43 9.99 -7.11 -10.32
C ALA A 43 10.69 -8.42 -10.66
N ASN A 44 10.91 -8.71 -11.95
CA ASN A 44 11.63 -9.90 -12.42
C ASN A 44 13.09 -9.93 -11.96
N ARG A 45 13.76 -8.78 -11.97
CA ARG A 45 15.13 -8.64 -11.48
C ARG A 45 15.20 -8.92 -9.97
N PHE A 46 14.26 -8.37 -9.20
CA PHE A 46 14.14 -8.61 -7.77
C PHE A 46 13.89 -10.10 -7.48
N ALA A 47 12.87 -10.70 -8.10
CA ALA A 47 12.53 -12.11 -7.93
C ALA A 47 13.69 -13.04 -8.26
N LYS A 48 14.40 -12.79 -9.36
CA LYS A 48 15.59 -13.56 -9.73
C LYS A 48 16.70 -13.46 -8.69
N ARG A 49 16.95 -12.27 -8.14
CA ARG A 49 17.97 -12.05 -7.09
C ARG A 49 17.62 -12.80 -5.81
N LYS A 50 16.35 -12.87 -5.46
CA LYS A 50 15.83 -13.56 -4.25
C LYS A 50 15.63 -15.06 -4.47
N GLY A 51 15.79 -15.58 -5.70
CA GLY A 51 15.54 -16.97 -6.03
C GLY A 51 14.04 -17.34 -6.09
N PHE A 52 13.17 -16.35 -6.22
CA PHE A 52 11.74 -16.59 -6.36
C PHE A 52 11.40 -16.97 -7.81
N SER A 53 10.50 -17.96 -7.97
CA SER A 53 9.85 -18.19 -9.25
C SER A 53 8.74 -17.15 -9.40
N PHE A 54 8.86 -16.25 -10.36
CA PHE A 54 7.80 -15.34 -10.70
C PHE A 54 6.68 -16.14 -11.41
N ARG A 55 5.52 -16.21 -10.81
CA ARG A 55 4.31 -16.70 -11.48
C ARG A 55 3.72 -15.52 -12.23
N GLY A 56 3.97 -15.45 -13.53
CA GLY A 56 3.28 -14.50 -14.39
C GLY A 56 1.80 -14.87 -14.50
N ASP A 57 0.95 -13.89 -14.70
CA ASP A 57 -0.45 -13.99 -15.17
C ASP A 57 -1.46 -14.84 -14.38
N GLU A 58 -1.10 -15.53 -13.32
CA GLU A 58 -2.07 -16.25 -12.47
C GLU A 58 -2.76 -15.29 -11.48
N THR A 59 -3.34 -14.22 -12.00
CA THR A 59 -3.77 -13.09 -11.16
C THR A 59 -5.24 -13.08 -10.84
N SER A 60 -6.04 -14.00 -11.39
CA SER A 60 -7.47 -14.01 -11.15
C SER A 60 -7.88 -15.20 -10.29
N THR A 61 -7.91 -15.00 -8.98
CA THR A 61 -8.72 -15.86 -8.13
C THR A 61 -10.16 -15.36 -8.21
N GLU A 62 -11.09 -16.21 -8.63
CA GLU A 62 -12.52 -15.90 -8.50
C GLU A 62 -12.84 -15.62 -7.03
N PHE A 63 -13.66 -14.58 -6.80
CA PHE A 63 -14.11 -14.23 -5.44
C PHE A 63 -14.86 -15.41 -4.82
N ASN A 64 -14.29 -16.00 -3.79
CA ASN A 64 -14.91 -17.08 -3.03
C ASN A 64 -15.50 -16.54 -1.73
N LYS A 65 -16.83 -16.33 -1.72
CA LYS A 65 -17.55 -15.78 -0.57
C LYS A 65 -17.37 -16.61 0.71
N GLU A 66 -17.30 -17.93 0.61
CA GLU A 66 -17.12 -18.78 1.80
C GLU A 66 -15.73 -18.60 2.39
N ARG A 67 -14.70 -18.57 1.53
CA ARG A 67 -13.32 -18.29 1.96
C ARG A 67 -13.21 -16.90 2.59
N ALA A 68 -13.74 -15.87 1.95
CA ALA A 68 -13.73 -14.52 2.45
C ALA A 68 -14.42 -14.40 3.82
N THR A 69 -15.58 -15.07 3.99
CA THR A 69 -16.30 -15.11 5.25
C THR A 69 -15.51 -15.81 6.36
N ARG A 70 -14.81 -16.91 6.03
CA ARG A 70 -13.94 -17.60 7.02
C ARG A 70 -12.77 -16.73 7.44
N ILE A 71 -12.13 -16.05 6.48
CA ILE A 71 -11.03 -15.12 6.75
C ILE A 71 -11.49 -13.98 7.65
N ALA A 72 -12.63 -13.35 7.32
CA ALA A 72 -13.18 -12.26 8.13
C ALA A 72 -13.47 -12.70 9.57
N LYS A 73 -14.11 -13.87 9.75
CA LYS A 73 -14.38 -14.42 11.09
C LYS A 73 -13.09 -14.76 11.86
N ALA A 74 -12.09 -15.30 11.19
CA ALA A 74 -10.79 -15.60 11.80
C ALA A 74 -10.09 -14.29 12.23
N TYR A 75 -10.12 -13.27 11.39
CA TYR A 75 -9.57 -11.95 11.71
C TYR A 75 -10.26 -11.30 12.92
N GLU A 76 -11.60 -11.33 12.98
CA GLU A 76 -12.36 -10.80 14.12
C GLU A 76 -12.09 -11.57 15.43
N ALA A 77 -11.82 -12.87 15.34
CA ALA A 77 -11.53 -13.73 16.48
C ALA A 77 -10.06 -13.70 16.93
N MET A 78 -9.16 -13.12 16.11
CA MET A 78 -7.74 -13.03 16.42
C MET A 78 -7.51 -12.20 17.69
N ALA A 79 -6.67 -12.70 18.57
CA ALA A 79 -6.13 -11.91 19.67
C ALA A 79 -5.24 -10.79 19.12
N ASN A 80 -5.40 -9.59 19.67
CA ASN A 80 -4.47 -8.51 19.41
C ASN A 80 -3.27 -8.68 20.34
N ASP A 81 -2.25 -9.40 19.89
CA ASP A 81 -1.04 -9.68 20.63
C ASP A 81 0.20 -9.14 19.88
N PRO A 82 0.44 -7.83 19.96
CA PRO A 82 1.52 -7.16 19.23
C PRO A 82 2.92 -7.56 19.76
N ASN A 83 3.01 -8.16 20.93
CA ASN A 83 4.28 -8.61 21.52
C ASN A 83 4.55 -10.11 21.29
N ASN A 84 3.76 -10.76 20.46
CA ASN A 84 4.01 -12.15 20.09
C ASN A 84 5.26 -12.23 19.20
N PRO A 85 6.28 -13.04 19.58
CA PRO A 85 7.52 -13.11 18.81
C PRO A 85 7.36 -13.52 17.34
N GLU A 86 6.36 -14.34 17.02
CA GLU A 86 6.07 -14.73 15.63
C GLU A 86 5.49 -13.54 14.84
N VAL A 87 4.66 -12.73 15.49
CA VAL A 87 4.09 -11.50 14.88
C VAL A 87 5.19 -10.47 14.66
N GLU A 88 6.06 -10.26 15.65
CA GLU A 88 7.20 -9.35 15.54
C GLU A 88 8.14 -9.79 14.40
N ALA A 89 8.47 -11.08 14.32
CA ALA A 89 9.32 -11.63 13.26
C ALA A 89 8.68 -11.48 11.86
N ALA A 90 7.36 -11.68 11.76
CA ALA A 90 6.63 -11.51 10.51
C ALA A 90 6.63 -10.04 10.04
N TYR A 91 6.40 -9.10 10.97
CA TYR A 91 6.50 -7.66 10.66
C TYR A 91 7.92 -7.25 10.26
N GLN A 92 8.93 -7.77 10.95
CA GLN A 92 10.32 -7.46 10.57
C GLN A 92 10.64 -7.98 9.18
N ALA A 93 10.24 -9.19 8.84
CA ALA A 93 10.42 -9.75 7.50
C ALA A 93 9.70 -8.92 6.41
N LEU A 94 8.46 -8.46 6.69
CA LEU A 94 7.72 -7.58 5.82
C LEU A 94 8.46 -6.25 5.59
N ILE A 95 8.97 -5.65 6.66
CA ILE A 95 9.72 -4.38 6.60
C ILE A 95 10.99 -4.55 5.76
N ASP A 96 11.79 -5.55 6.06
CA ASP A 96 13.07 -5.80 5.39
C ASP A 96 12.86 -6.02 3.89
N GLU A 97 11.87 -6.82 3.51
CA GLU A 97 11.58 -7.06 2.10
C GLU A 97 11.00 -5.84 1.40
N THR A 98 10.13 -5.08 2.07
CA THR A 98 9.60 -3.82 1.54
C THR A 98 10.72 -2.81 1.25
N LEU A 99 11.67 -2.65 2.17
CA LEU A 99 12.82 -1.78 1.98
C LEU A 99 13.72 -2.25 0.83
N GLU A 100 13.93 -3.55 0.69
CA GLU A 100 14.68 -4.11 -0.44
C GLU A 100 13.98 -3.87 -1.78
N GLN A 101 12.67 -4.03 -1.85
CA GLN A 101 11.87 -3.75 -3.05
C GLN A 101 11.92 -2.26 -3.39
N TYR A 102 11.78 -1.39 -2.40
CA TYR A 102 11.92 0.05 -2.57
C TYR A 102 13.28 0.42 -3.18
N GLN A 103 14.37 -0.09 -2.62
CA GLN A 103 15.71 0.15 -3.14
C GLN A 103 15.88 -0.37 -4.58
N GLU A 104 15.22 -1.47 -4.93
CA GLU A 104 15.24 -2.01 -6.29
C GLU A 104 14.55 -1.08 -7.29
N ILE A 105 13.44 -0.46 -6.89
CA ILE A 105 12.70 0.52 -7.71
C ILE A 105 13.55 1.79 -7.93
N LEU A 106 14.20 2.29 -6.87
CA LEU A 106 15.02 3.49 -6.95
C LEU A 106 16.20 3.37 -7.92
N LYS A 107 16.76 2.16 -8.13
CA LYS A 107 17.88 1.93 -9.06
C LYS A 107 17.54 2.34 -10.50
N ASP A 108 16.30 2.29 -10.89
CA ASP A 108 15.84 2.67 -12.22
C ASP A 108 15.39 4.14 -12.30
N GLY A 109 15.67 4.92 -11.25
CA GLY A 109 15.44 6.37 -11.22
C GLY A 109 14.01 6.76 -10.85
N TYR A 110 13.19 5.82 -10.36
CA TYR A 110 11.88 6.14 -9.80
C TYR A 110 12.03 6.77 -8.42
N VAL A 111 11.15 7.70 -8.09
CA VAL A 111 11.18 8.43 -6.83
C VAL A 111 9.81 8.51 -6.19
N VAL A 112 9.79 8.67 -4.87
CA VAL A 112 8.57 8.87 -4.08
C VAL A 112 8.46 10.33 -3.64
N GLU A 113 7.24 10.83 -3.64
CA GLU A 113 6.86 12.11 -3.06
C GLU A 113 5.66 11.89 -2.14
N ILE A 114 5.75 12.30 -0.87
CA ILE A 114 4.61 12.21 0.04
C ILE A 114 3.79 13.50 0.02
N ASP A 115 2.46 13.34 -0.09
CA ASP A 115 1.51 14.43 -0.09
C ASP A 115 0.52 14.27 1.08
N ASN A 116 -0.03 15.39 1.57
CA ASN A 116 -1.03 15.38 2.62
C ASN A 116 -2.46 15.24 2.07
N GLU A 117 -2.60 15.21 0.77
CA GLU A 117 -3.86 15.01 0.04
C GLU A 117 -3.73 13.84 -0.94
N ASP A 118 -4.86 13.28 -1.38
CA ASP A 118 -4.86 12.28 -2.44
C ASP A 118 -4.36 12.92 -3.74
N ALA A 119 -3.19 12.49 -4.19
CA ALA A 119 -2.50 13.10 -5.33
C ALA A 119 -3.14 12.75 -6.68
N TYR A 120 -3.88 11.65 -6.75
CA TYR A 120 -4.48 11.14 -7.98
C TYR A 120 -5.97 10.87 -7.81
N ASN A 121 -6.76 11.23 -8.83
CA ASN A 121 -8.19 10.95 -8.84
C ASN A 121 -8.51 9.49 -9.20
N ASN A 122 -7.56 8.80 -9.81
CA ASN A 122 -7.69 7.42 -10.28
C ASN A 122 -6.31 6.81 -10.58
N SER A 123 -6.29 5.49 -10.75
CA SER A 123 -5.06 4.74 -11.05
C SER A 123 -4.43 5.08 -12.40
N GLN A 124 -5.23 5.52 -13.39
CA GLN A 124 -4.69 5.92 -14.68
C GLN A 124 -3.79 7.15 -14.54
N GLU A 125 -4.24 8.19 -13.83
CA GLU A 125 -3.43 9.39 -13.57
C GLU A 125 -2.13 9.06 -12.86
N MET A 126 -2.19 8.15 -11.89
CA MET A 126 -1.00 7.67 -11.19
C MET A 126 -0.03 6.96 -12.15
N ILE A 127 -0.51 6.02 -12.95
CA ILE A 127 0.35 5.25 -13.88
C ILE A 127 0.97 6.16 -14.95
N GLU A 128 0.22 7.17 -15.42
CA GLU A 128 0.72 8.17 -16.35
C GLU A 128 1.84 9.01 -15.72
N ASP A 129 1.67 9.49 -14.47
CA ASP A 129 2.72 10.24 -13.76
C ASP A 129 3.97 9.37 -13.54
N VAL A 130 3.79 8.11 -13.12
CA VAL A 130 4.91 7.16 -12.95
C VAL A 130 5.63 6.91 -14.27
N ARG A 131 4.90 6.77 -15.36
CA ARG A 131 5.47 6.52 -16.71
C ARG A 131 6.25 7.71 -17.24
N GLU A 132 5.67 8.91 -17.12
CA GLU A 132 6.23 10.13 -17.72
C GLU A 132 7.31 10.76 -16.86
N ASN A 133 7.12 10.80 -15.56
CA ASN A 133 7.95 11.55 -14.63
C ASN A 133 8.82 10.67 -13.72
N LYS A 134 8.68 9.34 -13.79
CA LYS A 134 9.33 8.39 -12.87
C LYS A 134 9.10 8.75 -11.40
N ARG A 135 7.95 9.32 -11.11
CA ARG A 135 7.56 9.78 -9.79
C ARG A 135 6.23 9.14 -9.41
N LEU A 136 6.15 8.70 -8.17
CA LEU A 136 4.90 8.26 -7.57
C LEU A 136 4.63 9.09 -6.32
N LYS A 137 3.50 9.77 -6.31
CA LYS A 137 2.99 10.46 -5.13
C LYS A 137 2.13 9.53 -4.30
N ILE A 138 2.34 9.55 -3.01
CA ILE A 138 1.54 8.77 -2.06
C ILE A 138 0.95 9.67 -0.98
N PHE A 139 -0.23 9.30 -0.49
CA PHE A 139 -0.83 9.96 0.64
C PHE A 139 -0.06 9.66 1.92
N ALA A 140 0.46 10.69 2.58
CA ALA A 140 1.29 10.54 3.78
C ALA A 140 0.54 9.79 4.89
N THR A 141 1.20 8.81 5.49
CA THR A 141 0.64 8.05 6.62
C THR A 141 0.21 8.97 7.76
N GLU A 142 1.02 9.98 8.09
CA GLU A 142 0.70 10.94 9.14
C GLU A 142 -0.57 11.76 8.84
N ALA A 143 -0.78 12.13 7.58
CA ALA A 143 -1.97 12.86 7.17
C ALA A 143 -3.27 12.04 7.36
N GLY A 144 -3.17 10.70 7.34
CA GLY A 144 -4.27 9.79 7.63
C GLY A 144 -4.80 9.87 9.07
N PHE A 145 -4.00 10.38 10.01
CA PHE A 145 -4.41 10.64 11.39
C PHE A 145 -5.13 11.98 11.57
N GLY A 146 -5.21 12.81 10.53
CA GLY A 146 -5.84 14.12 10.56
C GLY A 146 -5.05 15.12 11.40
N ASP A 147 -5.73 15.81 12.32
CA ASP A 147 -5.10 16.78 13.23
C ASP A 147 -4.43 16.10 14.44
N GLU A 148 -4.62 14.80 14.61
CA GLU A 148 -4.01 14.04 15.68
C GLU A 148 -2.62 13.59 15.26
N GLN A 149 -1.61 13.87 16.08
CA GLN A 149 -0.26 13.37 15.85
C GLN A 149 -0.17 11.90 16.26
N ILE A 150 0.63 11.14 15.52
CA ILE A 150 0.95 9.76 15.90
C ILE A 150 1.74 9.79 17.21
N THR A 151 1.21 9.18 18.25
CA THR A 151 1.84 9.12 19.56
C THR A 151 3.01 8.12 19.58
N ASP A 152 3.95 8.31 20.50
CA ASP A 152 5.05 7.36 20.70
C ASP A 152 4.56 5.95 21.05
N GLU A 153 3.43 5.84 21.76
CA GLU A 153 2.83 4.55 22.08
C GLU A 153 2.28 3.86 20.84
N GLN A 154 1.63 4.59 19.93
CA GLN A 154 1.17 4.04 18.64
C GLN A 154 2.37 3.59 17.79
N ARG A 155 3.45 4.37 17.73
CA ARG A 155 4.69 3.98 17.02
C ARG A 155 5.32 2.71 17.60
N LYS A 156 5.34 2.56 18.92
CA LYS A 156 5.87 1.35 19.58
C LYS A 156 5.04 0.10 19.30
N ARG A 157 3.72 0.25 19.19
CA ARG A 157 2.79 -0.87 18.97
C ARG A 157 2.64 -1.26 17.51
N ASN A 158 2.96 -0.37 16.60
CA ASN A 158 2.84 -0.61 15.15
C ASN A 158 4.17 -0.32 14.46
N PRO A 159 4.94 -1.35 14.10
CA PRO A 159 6.22 -1.20 13.45
C PRO A 159 6.15 -0.42 12.13
N LEU A 160 5.01 -0.42 11.45
CA LEU A 160 4.82 0.33 10.20
C LEU A 160 4.75 1.85 10.41
N LEU A 161 4.54 2.32 11.64
CA LEU A 161 4.53 3.74 11.99
C LEU A 161 5.91 4.28 12.39
N GLN A 162 6.94 3.45 12.36
CA GLN A 162 8.30 3.86 12.66
C GLN A 162 8.95 4.59 11.50
N ASP A 163 9.96 5.40 11.80
CA ASP A 163 10.82 6.04 10.82
C ASP A 163 11.57 4.95 10.02
N SER A 164 11.47 5.00 8.70
CA SER A 164 12.16 4.05 7.81
C SER A 164 13.66 4.37 7.63
N GLY A 165 14.13 5.51 8.13
CA GLY A 165 15.46 6.04 7.84
C GLY A 165 15.62 6.63 6.44
N LEU A 166 14.54 6.69 5.66
CA LEU A 166 14.51 7.17 4.27
C LEU A 166 13.79 8.51 4.18
N LYS A 167 14.05 9.21 3.07
CA LYS A 167 13.40 10.48 2.75
C LYS A 167 12.82 10.46 1.34
N ASP A 168 11.75 11.20 1.15
CA ASP A 168 11.21 11.49 -0.16
C ASP A 168 12.09 12.49 -0.94
N VAL A 169 11.70 12.82 -2.17
CA VAL A 169 12.44 13.78 -3.04
C VAL A 169 12.52 15.19 -2.45
N ASN A 170 11.63 15.54 -1.55
CA ASN A 170 11.58 16.87 -0.89
C ASN A 170 12.29 16.87 0.47
N GLY A 171 12.92 15.75 0.86
CA GLY A 171 13.63 15.61 2.13
C GLY A 171 12.73 15.31 3.33
N LYS A 172 11.44 15.05 3.12
CA LYS A 172 10.53 14.62 4.19
C LYS A 172 10.82 13.18 4.59
N THR A 173 10.82 12.91 5.88
CA THR A 173 10.99 11.55 6.42
C THR A 173 9.84 10.65 6.00
N LEU A 174 10.17 9.44 5.54
CA LEU A 174 9.20 8.40 5.22
C LEU A 174 9.03 7.47 6.41
N LEU A 175 7.79 7.21 6.81
CA LEU A 175 7.47 6.10 7.69
C LEU A 175 7.57 4.78 6.91
N VAL A 176 7.74 3.68 7.63
CA VAL A 176 7.75 2.35 6.98
C VAL A 176 6.47 2.12 6.17
N ASN A 177 5.31 2.56 6.67
CA ASN A 177 4.04 2.45 5.94
C ASN A 177 4.02 3.30 4.65
N ASP A 178 4.71 4.44 4.61
CA ASP A 178 4.83 5.23 3.38
C ASP A 178 5.62 4.46 2.32
N VAL A 179 6.71 3.82 2.74
CA VAL A 179 7.51 2.96 1.85
C VAL A 179 6.70 1.76 1.37
N PHE A 180 5.95 1.12 2.27
CA PHE A 180 5.06 0.01 1.92
C PHE A 180 4.01 0.42 0.88
N ARG A 181 3.35 1.57 1.07
CA ARG A 181 2.37 2.10 0.11
C ARG A 181 2.99 2.38 -1.26
N PHE A 182 4.18 2.99 -1.28
CA PHE A 182 4.90 3.23 -2.53
C PHE A 182 5.18 1.92 -3.28
N VAL A 183 5.68 0.90 -2.60
CA VAL A 183 5.96 -0.42 -3.20
C VAL A 183 4.67 -1.09 -3.68
N HIS A 184 3.60 -1.02 -2.87
CA HIS A 184 2.29 -1.54 -3.22
C HIS A 184 1.72 -0.87 -4.47
N ASP A 185 1.71 0.47 -4.53
CA ASP A 185 1.16 1.20 -5.66
C ASP A 185 1.99 0.98 -6.93
N PHE A 186 3.30 0.88 -6.78
CA PHE A 186 4.19 0.64 -7.91
C PHE A 186 4.03 -0.77 -8.52
N PHE A 187 4.01 -1.82 -7.69
CA PHE A 187 3.88 -3.19 -8.18
C PHE A 187 2.44 -3.69 -8.29
N GLY A 188 1.56 -3.28 -7.39
CA GLY A 188 0.16 -3.70 -7.41
C GLY A 188 -0.68 -2.98 -8.46
N HIS A 189 -0.49 -1.67 -8.62
CA HIS A 189 -1.27 -0.89 -9.57
C HIS A 189 -0.50 -0.55 -10.84
N ALA A 190 0.68 0.06 -10.76
CA ALA A 190 1.37 0.50 -11.96
C ALA A 190 1.90 -0.68 -12.81
N LYS A 191 2.51 -1.69 -12.18
CA LYS A 191 3.00 -2.87 -12.89
C LYS A 191 1.88 -3.67 -13.55
N GLU A 192 0.74 -3.83 -12.87
CA GLU A 192 -0.36 -4.70 -13.31
C GLU A 192 -1.43 -3.95 -14.10
N GLY A 193 -1.47 -2.60 -14.06
CA GLY A 193 -2.54 -1.82 -14.65
C GLY A 193 -3.85 -1.86 -13.86
N ASN A 194 -3.79 -2.24 -12.59
CA ASN A 194 -4.96 -2.40 -11.73
C ASN A 194 -5.60 -1.08 -11.34
N SER A 195 -6.92 -1.10 -11.13
CA SER A 195 -7.67 0.04 -10.57
C SER A 195 -7.50 0.14 -9.06
N PHE A 196 -7.82 1.32 -8.50
CA PHE A 196 -7.96 1.53 -7.05
C PHE A 196 -9.26 0.97 -6.46
N GLY A 197 -10.06 0.28 -7.26
CA GLY A 197 -11.30 -0.33 -6.81
C GLY A 197 -11.08 -1.69 -6.13
N PRO A 198 -12.12 -2.24 -5.46
CA PRO A 198 -11.99 -3.48 -4.68
C PRO A 198 -11.39 -4.66 -5.46
N LYS A 199 -11.64 -4.75 -6.75
CA LYS A 199 -11.08 -5.83 -7.59
C LYS A 199 -9.63 -5.58 -8.02
N GLY A 200 -9.16 -4.34 -7.98
CA GLY A 200 -7.77 -4.00 -8.22
C GLY A 200 -6.91 -4.18 -6.98
N GLU A 201 -7.54 -4.16 -5.81
CA GLU A 201 -6.88 -4.37 -4.51
C GLU A 201 -6.80 -5.86 -4.10
N GLU A 202 -7.58 -6.75 -4.76
CA GLU A 202 -7.48 -8.20 -4.58
C GLU A 202 -6.17 -8.77 -5.15
#